data_9f177b6d11bce81b518c741d371a17d7
#
_entry.id   9f177b6d11bce81b518c741d371a17d7
#
_cell.length_a   1.000
_cell.length_b   1.000
_cell.length_c   1.000
_cell.angle_alpha   90.00
_cell.angle_beta   90.00
_cell.angle_gamma   90.00
#
_symmetry.space_group_name_H-M   'P 1'
#
loop_
_entity.id
_entity.type
_entity.pdbx_description
1 polymer ?
#
loop_
_entity_poly.entity_id
_entity_poly.type
_entity_poly.pdbx_seq_one_letter_code
_entity_poly.pdbx_strand_id
1 'polypeptide(L)'
;MSDNAKHHRDGHLVASGLQDRAARTPQHEGFLGPDRPWHLSFSLLLAGSFVLFSWWAFDYAGSGANKVILVLATVVGMFMAFNVGGNDVANSFGTSVGAGTLTMKQALLVAAIFEVSGAVIAGGDVTETIRSGIVDLSGVSVDPRDFMNIMLSALSAAALWLLFANRMGYPVSTTHSIIGGIVGAAIALGMVSGQGGAALRMVQWDQIGQIVVSWVLSPVLGGLVSYLLYGVIKRHILLYNEQAERRL
;
A
#
# COMPACT_ATOMS: atom_id res chain seq x y z
N MET A 1 -37.25 -42.19 3.62
CA MET A 1 -36.73 -42.07 2.27
C MET A 1 -36.89 -40.68 1.61
N SER A 2 -37.54 -39.70 2.27
CA SER A 2 -37.83 -38.37 1.71
C SER A 2 -36.80 -37.26 2.04
N ASP A 3 -35.97 -37.49 3.04
CA ASP A 3 -35.05 -36.44 3.54
C ASP A 3 -33.75 -36.32 2.70
N ASN A 4 -33.29 -37.42 2.11
CA ASN A 4 -32.09 -37.45 1.28
C ASN A 4 -32.25 -36.75 -0.08
N ALA A 5 -33.49 -36.67 -0.58
CA ALA A 5 -33.81 -36.02 -1.87
C ALA A 5 -33.86 -34.49 -1.74
N LYS A 6 -34.19 -33.93 -0.59
CA LYS A 6 -34.14 -32.48 -0.33
C LYS A 6 -32.71 -31.97 -0.23
N HIS A 7 -31.85 -32.63 0.53
CA HIS A 7 -30.44 -32.25 0.66
C HIS A 7 -29.67 -32.26 -0.70
N HIS A 8 -30.02 -33.19 -1.58
CA HIS A 8 -29.41 -33.24 -2.92
C HIS A 8 -29.90 -32.12 -3.84
N ARG A 9 -31.14 -31.67 -3.68
CA ARG A 9 -31.73 -30.59 -4.48
C ARG A 9 -31.20 -29.21 -4.06
N ASP A 10 -31.05 -29.00 -2.75
CA ASP A 10 -30.53 -27.74 -2.20
C ASP A 10 -29.03 -27.56 -2.51
N GLY A 11 -28.25 -28.65 -2.48
CA GLY A 11 -26.84 -28.63 -2.93
C GLY A 11 -26.67 -28.28 -4.40
N HIS A 12 -27.57 -28.72 -5.28
CA HIS A 12 -27.56 -28.38 -6.69
C HIS A 12 -27.93 -26.91 -6.96
N LEU A 13 -28.88 -26.35 -6.22
CA LEU A 13 -29.29 -24.95 -6.36
C LEU A 13 -28.22 -23.98 -5.83
N VAL A 14 -27.51 -24.34 -4.75
CA VAL A 14 -26.38 -23.55 -4.24
C VAL A 14 -25.20 -23.61 -5.23
N ALA A 15 -24.89 -24.80 -5.77
CA ALA A 15 -23.81 -24.96 -6.75
C ALA A 15 -24.12 -24.23 -8.07
N SER A 16 -25.37 -24.26 -8.55
CA SER A 16 -25.76 -23.52 -9.75
C SER A 16 -25.75 -22.01 -9.54
N GLY A 17 -26.13 -21.53 -8.37
CA GLY A 17 -26.05 -20.11 -7.99
C GLY A 17 -24.62 -19.60 -7.86
N LEU A 18 -23.68 -20.44 -7.42
CA LEU A 18 -22.26 -20.13 -7.37
C LEU A 18 -21.61 -20.16 -8.78
N GLN A 19 -22.00 -21.10 -9.63
CA GLN A 19 -21.57 -21.16 -11.02
C GLN A 19 -22.10 -19.98 -11.84
N ASP A 20 -23.34 -19.55 -11.61
CA ASP A 20 -23.92 -18.37 -12.30
C ASP A 20 -23.27 -17.06 -11.84
N ARG A 21 -22.80 -16.99 -10.58
CA ARG A 21 -22.01 -15.87 -10.09
C ARG A 21 -20.56 -15.90 -10.61
N ALA A 22 -19.96 -17.08 -10.75
CA ALA A 22 -18.62 -17.22 -11.33
C ALA A 22 -18.63 -17.00 -12.86
N ALA A 23 -19.71 -17.29 -13.55
CA ALA A 23 -19.87 -17.04 -14.99
C ALA A 23 -20.12 -15.56 -15.33
N ARG A 24 -20.44 -14.72 -14.35
CA ARG A 24 -20.43 -13.27 -14.48
C ARG A 24 -19.01 -12.73 -14.27
N THR A 25 -18.03 -13.28 -14.98
CA THR A 25 -16.78 -12.56 -15.21
C THR A 25 -17.16 -11.22 -15.82
N PRO A 26 -16.65 -10.08 -15.27
CA PRO A 26 -16.86 -8.79 -15.92
C PRO A 26 -16.38 -8.95 -17.36
N GLN A 27 -17.30 -8.88 -18.32
CA GLN A 27 -16.90 -8.73 -19.71
C GLN A 27 -15.97 -7.54 -19.71
N HIS A 28 -14.81 -7.66 -20.33
CA HIS A 28 -13.89 -6.58 -20.62
C HIS A 28 -14.61 -5.55 -21.50
N GLU A 29 -15.56 -4.84 -20.90
CA GLU A 29 -16.06 -3.60 -21.44
C GLU A 29 -14.86 -2.66 -21.45
N GLY A 30 -14.57 -2.09 -22.63
CA GLY A 30 -13.35 -1.35 -22.87
C GLY A 30 -13.10 -0.30 -21.79
N PHE A 31 -11.87 0.16 -21.67
CA PHE A 31 -11.32 1.10 -20.69
C PHE A 31 -12.23 2.31 -20.32
N LEU A 32 -13.32 2.54 -21.03
CA LEU A 32 -14.31 3.60 -20.87
C LEU A 32 -15.74 3.09 -20.62
N GLY A 33 -15.93 1.90 -20.03
CA GLY A 33 -17.23 1.33 -19.65
C GLY A 33 -18.05 2.20 -18.68
N PRO A 34 -19.08 1.65 -18.02
CA PRO A 34 -20.01 2.37 -17.14
C PRO A 34 -19.32 3.12 -15.98
N ASP A 35 -18.07 2.79 -15.71
CA ASP A 35 -17.23 3.45 -14.68
C ASP A 35 -16.46 4.69 -15.19
N ARG A 36 -16.73 5.14 -16.42
CA ARG A 36 -16.10 6.33 -17.00
C ARG A 36 -16.13 7.56 -16.09
N PRO A 37 -17.26 7.94 -15.45
CA PRO A 37 -17.27 9.09 -14.55
C PRO A 37 -16.35 8.87 -13.34
N TRP A 38 -16.24 7.66 -12.84
CA TRP A 38 -15.33 7.31 -11.76
C TRP A 38 -13.86 7.50 -12.15
N HIS A 39 -13.47 6.96 -13.32
CA HIS A 39 -12.10 7.12 -13.84
C HIS A 39 -11.75 8.57 -14.14
N LEU A 40 -12.68 9.34 -14.70
CA LEU A 40 -12.48 10.77 -14.96
C LEU A 40 -12.31 11.57 -13.66
N SER A 41 -13.18 11.34 -12.66
CA SER A 41 -13.09 12.00 -11.36
C SER A 41 -11.77 11.72 -10.67
N PHE A 42 -11.33 10.45 -10.69
CA PHE A 42 -10.05 10.06 -10.10
C PHE A 42 -8.86 10.67 -10.85
N SER A 43 -8.89 10.67 -12.18
CA SER A 43 -7.84 11.30 -12.99
C SER A 43 -7.75 12.80 -12.77
N LEU A 44 -8.88 13.49 -12.64
CA LEU A 44 -8.91 14.92 -12.32
C LEU A 44 -8.40 15.21 -10.91
N LEU A 45 -8.73 14.35 -9.94
CA LEU A 45 -8.20 14.45 -8.57
C LEU A 45 -6.68 14.29 -8.56
N LEU A 46 -6.14 13.27 -9.27
CA LEU A 46 -4.69 13.08 -9.39
C LEU A 46 -4.01 14.28 -10.06
N ALA A 47 -4.54 14.74 -11.18
CA ALA A 47 -3.98 15.90 -11.89
C ALA A 47 -4.03 17.17 -11.04
N GLY A 48 -5.15 17.42 -10.36
CA GLY A 48 -5.32 18.56 -9.46
C GLY A 48 -4.35 18.48 -8.26
N SER A 49 -4.21 17.31 -7.66
CA SER A 49 -3.26 17.08 -6.56
C SER A 49 -1.81 17.30 -7.02
N PHE A 50 -1.46 16.85 -8.22
CA PHE A 50 -0.13 17.09 -8.80
C PHE A 50 0.16 18.58 -8.97
N VAL A 51 -0.76 19.32 -9.57
CA VAL A 51 -0.61 20.76 -9.78
C VAL A 51 -0.50 21.49 -8.44
N LEU A 52 -1.41 21.21 -7.51
CA LEU A 52 -1.45 21.85 -6.20
C LEU A 52 -0.17 21.58 -5.41
N PHE A 53 0.26 20.32 -5.37
CA PHE A 53 1.46 19.91 -4.65
C PHE A 53 2.73 20.48 -5.29
N SER A 54 2.82 20.50 -6.61
CA SER A 54 3.95 21.10 -7.32
C SER A 54 4.03 22.61 -7.06
N TRP A 55 2.90 23.31 -7.09
CA TRP A 55 2.84 24.74 -6.77
C TRP A 55 3.29 25.01 -5.34
N TRP A 56 2.75 24.28 -4.37
CA TRP A 56 3.14 24.39 -2.96
C TRP A 56 4.63 24.09 -2.76
N ALA A 57 5.14 23.02 -3.37
CA ALA A 57 6.54 22.62 -3.26
C ALA A 57 7.50 23.66 -3.85
N PHE A 58 7.12 24.34 -4.94
CA PHE A 58 7.90 25.44 -5.51
C PHE A 58 7.97 26.66 -4.60
N ASP A 59 6.87 26.99 -3.95
CA ASP A 59 6.80 28.10 -3.00
C ASP A 59 7.64 27.79 -1.75
N TYR A 60 7.49 26.60 -1.20
CA TYR A 60 8.21 26.13 -0.01
C TYR A 60 9.72 26.00 -0.22
N ALA A 61 10.17 25.52 -1.38
CA ALA A 61 11.58 25.28 -1.68
C ALA A 61 12.37 26.57 -1.97
N GLY A 62 11.70 27.68 -2.24
CA GLY A 62 12.32 28.98 -2.49
C GLY A 62 13.12 29.06 -3.81
N SER A 63 13.82 30.19 -3.99
CA SER A 63 14.52 30.53 -5.24
C SER A 63 15.78 29.72 -5.52
N GLY A 64 16.36 29.06 -4.52
CA GLY A 64 17.60 28.27 -4.62
C GLY A 64 17.40 26.81 -5.04
N ALA A 65 16.18 26.33 -5.06
CA ALA A 65 15.89 24.93 -5.37
C ALA A 65 16.05 24.62 -6.86
N ASN A 66 16.59 23.43 -7.15
CA ASN A 66 16.59 22.91 -8.51
C ASN A 66 15.18 22.44 -8.87
N LYS A 67 14.45 23.30 -9.59
CA LYS A 67 13.07 23.07 -10.01
C LYS A 67 12.88 21.78 -10.80
N VAL A 68 13.87 21.39 -11.59
CA VAL A 68 13.81 20.13 -12.39
C VAL A 68 13.81 18.94 -11.47
N ILE A 69 14.71 18.89 -10.48
CA ILE A 69 14.76 17.79 -9.52
C ILE A 69 13.47 17.73 -8.68
N LEU A 70 12.94 18.89 -8.30
CA LEU A 70 11.69 18.96 -7.54
C LEU A 70 10.50 18.42 -8.34
N VAL A 71 10.38 18.77 -9.62
CA VAL A 71 9.34 18.20 -10.50
C VAL A 71 9.52 16.70 -10.67
N LEU A 72 10.75 16.24 -10.92
CA LEU A 72 11.03 14.81 -11.04
C LEU A 72 10.67 14.05 -9.75
N ALA A 73 11.06 14.58 -8.58
CA ALA A 73 10.71 13.97 -7.29
C ALA A 73 9.21 13.93 -7.07
N THR A 74 8.49 14.99 -7.47
CA THR A 74 7.01 15.02 -7.38
C THR A 74 6.37 13.98 -8.30
N VAL A 75 6.81 13.87 -9.55
CA VAL A 75 6.30 12.89 -10.52
C VAL A 75 6.55 11.47 -10.03
N VAL A 76 7.79 11.17 -9.62
CA VAL A 76 8.15 9.84 -9.12
C VAL A 76 7.45 9.54 -7.79
N GLY A 77 7.31 10.54 -6.91
CA GLY A 77 6.58 10.41 -5.65
C GLY A 77 5.10 10.08 -5.86
N MET A 78 4.43 10.75 -6.78
CA MET A 78 3.04 10.45 -7.13
C MET A 78 2.90 9.08 -7.80
N PHE A 79 3.84 8.71 -8.66
CA PHE A 79 3.89 7.38 -9.26
C PHE A 79 4.08 6.30 -8.18
N MET A 80 4.95 6.55 -7.21
CA MET A 80 5.12 5.67 -6.05
C MET A 80 3.82 5.57 -5.24
N ALA A 81 3.21 6.71 -4.87
CA ALA A 81 1.97 6.74 -4.09
C ALA A 81 0.83 5.97 -4.77
N PHE A 82 0.70 6.10 -6.10
CA PHE A 82 -0.27 5.33 -6.88
C PHE A 82 -0.03 3.82 -6.78
N ASN A 83 1.23 3.37 -6.90
CA ASN A 83 1.58 1.96 -6.82
C ASN A 83 1.43 1.40 -5.38
N VAL A 84 1.78 2.19 -4.36
CA VAL A 84 1.56 1.87 -2.95
C VAL A 84 0.08 1.67 -2.68
N GLY A 85 -0.76 2.66 -3.05
CA GLY A 85 -2.20 2.59 -2.83
C GLY A 85 -2.83 1.38 -3.49
N GLY A 86 -2.43 1.05 -4.73
CA GLY A 86 -2.90 -0.15 -5.43
C GLY A 86 -2.53 -1.45 -4.72
N ASN A 87 -1.32 -1.56 -4.19
CA ASN A 87 -0.84 -2.75 -3.47
C ASN A 87 -1.49 -2.87 -2.09
N ASP A 88 -1.43 -1.81 -1.30
CA ASP A 88 -1.88 -1.81 0.09
C ASP A 88 -3.40 -1.96 0.21
N VAL A 89 -4.17 -1.32 -0.67
CA VAL A 89 -5.63 -1.50 -0.71
C VAL A 89 -6.00 -2.93 -1.12
N ALA A 90 -5.29 -3.53 -2.09
CA ALA A 90 -5.51 -4.92 -2.48
C ALA A 90 -5.22 -5.88 -1.32
N ASN A 91 -4.14 -5.66 -0.57
CA ASN A 91 -3.76 -6.46 0.59
C ASN A 91 -4.76 -6.32 1.75
N SER A 92 -5.25 -5.10 2.01
CA SER A 92 -6.13 -4.81 3.14
C SER A 92 -7.59 -5.22 2.88
N PHE A 93 -8.10 -5.02 1.68
CA PHE A 93 -9.53 -5.19 1.35
C PHE A 93 -9.82 -6.37 0.42
N GLY A 94 -8.80 -7.01 -0.15
CA GLY A 94 -8.97 -8.09 -1.13
C GLY A 94 -9.84 -9.23 -0.61
N THR A 95 -9.66 -9.64 0.65
CA THR A 95 -10.47 -10.69 1.30
C THR A 95 -11.93 -10.27 1.48
N SER A 96 -12.18 -9.02 1.90
CA SER A 96 -13.54 -8.50 2.12
C SER A 96 -14.31 -8.34 0.81
N VAL A 97 -13.63 -7.88 -0.24
CA VAL A 97 -14.22 -7.77 -1.59
C VAL A 97 -14.42 -9.16 -2.20
N GLY A 98 -13.44 -10.06 -2.05
CA GLY A 98 -13.54 -11.44 -2.53
C GLY A 98 -14.65 -12.24 -1.86
N ALA A 99 -14.90 -12.00 -0.58
CA ALA A 99 -16.02 -12.60 0.16
C ALA A 99 -17.39 -11.94 -0.17
N GLY A 100 -17.42 -10.87 -0.96
CA GLY A 100 -18.64 -10.14 -1.30
C GLY A 100 -19.22 -9.28 -0.17
N THR A 101 -18.45 -9.06 0.92
CA THR A 101 -18.87 -8.22 2.04
C THR A 101 -18.87 -6.74 1.68
N LEU A 102 -17.92 -6.32 0.84
CA LEU A 102 -17.80 -4.97 0.32
C LEU A 102 -17.73 -5.01 -1.22
N THR A 103 -18.33 -4.03 -1.86
CA THR A 103 -18.05 -3.75 -3.27
C THR A 103 -16.69 -3.06 -3.40
N MET A 104 -16.03 -3.18 -4.55
CA MET A 104 -14.75 -2.51 -4.82
C MET A 104 -14.82 -0.99 -4.55
N LYS A 105 -15.90 -0.33 -4.97
CA LYS A 105 -16.09 1.12 -4.76
C LYS A 105 -16.21 1.49 -3.27
N GLN A 106 -16.90 0.67 -2.48
CA GLN A 106 -16.98 0.87 -1.03
C GLN A 106 -15.62 0.67 -0.36
N ALA A 107 -14.89 -0.37 -0.75
CA ALA A 107 -13.54 -0.63 -0.24
C ALA A 107 -12.59 0.53 -0.54
N LEU A 108 -12.59 1.04 -1.77
CA LEU A 108 -11.76 2.19 -2.18
C LEU A 108 -12.12 3.48 -1.41
N LEU A 109 -13.41 3.73 -1.18
CA LEU A 109 -13.85 4.90 -0.41
C LEU A 109 -13.39 4.82 1.06
N VAL A 110 -13.58 3.66 1.69
CA VAL A 110 -13.13 3.43 3.06
C VAL A 110 -11.61 3.55 3.16
N ALA A 111 -10.87 2.91 2.22
CA ALA A 111 -9.43 3.02 2.16
C ALA A 111 -8.98 4.49 2.04
N ALA A 112 -9.55 5.27 1.12
CA ALA A 112 -9.17 6.66 0.93
C ALA A 112 -9.35 7.51 2.21
N ILE A 113 -10.45 7.31 2.95
CA ILE A 113 -10.70 8.03 4.20
C ILE A 113 -9.65 7.67 5.26
N PHE A 114 -9.40 6.38 5.45
CA PHE A 114 -8.48 5.93 6.50
C PHE A 114 -7.01 6.16 6.14
N GLU A 115 -6.62 6.05 4.87
CA GLU A 115 -5.27 6.38 4.39
C GLU A 115 -4.95 7.86 4.60
N VAL A 116 -5.85 8.76 4.19
CA VAL A 116 -5.67 10.19 4.41
C VAL A 116 -5.61 10.51 5.91
N SER A 117 -6.50 9.92 6.70
CA SER A 117 -6.51 10.12 8.16
C SER A 117 -5.21 9.62 8.80
N GLY A 118 -4.72 8.44 8.41
CA GLY A 118 -3.46 7.87 8.89
C GLY A 118 -2.25 8.74 8.52
N ALA A 119 -2.22 9.23 7.27
CA ALA A 119 -1.16 10.13 6.82
C ALA A 119 -1.13 11.46 7.59
N VAL A 120 -2.29 12.01 7.92
CA VAL A 120 -2.36 13.26 8.71
C VAL A 120 -1.96 13.04 10.17
N ILE A 121 -2.36 11.92 10.78
CA ILE A 121 -2.12 11.64 12.20
C ILE A 121 -0.70 11.17 12.46
N ALA A 122 -0.17 10.25 11.64
CA ALA A 122 1.09 9.55 11.89
C ALA A 122 2.17 9.80 10.82
N GLY A 123 1.85 10.50 9.72
CA GLY A 123 2.78 10.69 8.61
C GLY A 123 4.02 11.50 8.96
N GLY A 124 3.94 12.38 9.96
CA GLY A 124 5.08 13.15 10.47
C GLY A 124 6.19 12.25 11.01
N ASP A 125 5.85 11.32 11.89
CA ASP A 125 6.79 10.39 12.52
C ASP A 125 7.44 9.45 11.51
N VAL A 126 6.65 8.96 10.54
CA VAL A 126 7.15 8.12 9.44
C VAL A 126 8.12 8.90 8.56
N THR A 127 7.78 10.15 8.23
CA THR A 127 8.64 11.02 7.41
C THR A 127 9.96 11.30 8.10
N GLU A 128 9.96 11.58 9.41
CA GLU A 128 11.17 11.82 10.17
C GLU A 128 12.06 10.57 10.22
N THR A 129 11.48 9.40 10.45
CA THR A 129 12.21 8.12 10.43
C THR A 129 12.88 7.87 9.07
N ILE A 130 12.20 8.15 7.98
CA ILE A 130 12.76 7.97 6.62
C ILE A 130 13.85 9.00 6.35
N ARG A 131 13.65 10.25 6.79
CA ARG A 131 14.56 11.37 6.52
C ARG A 131 15.88 11.26 7.26
N SER A 132 15.86 10.90 8.52
CA SER A 132 17.02 10.97 9.42
C SER A 132 17.37 9.63 10.09
N GLY A 133 16.47 8.65 10.06
CA GLY A 133 16.61 7.40 10.80
C GLY A 133 17.28 6.25 10.03
N ILE A 134 17.44 6.33 8.72
CA ILE A 134 17.94 5.19 7.91
C ILE A 134 19.37 5.39 7.45
N VAL A 135 19.72 6.61 7.03
CA VAL A 135 21.04 6.94 6.49
C VAL A 135 21.64 8.09 7.27
N ASP A 136 22.85 7.89 7.78
CA ASP A 136 23.67 8.91 8.44
C ASP A 136 24.80 9.37 7.52
N LEU A 137 24.76 10.62 7.12
CA LEU A 137 25.75 11.25 6.28
C LEU A 137 26.75 12.11 7.08
N SER A 138 26.61 12.21 8.41
CA SER A 138 27.44 13.08 9.25
C SER A 138 28.93 12.74 9.22
N GLY A 139 29.26 11.49 8.95
CA GLY A 139 30.65 11.00 8.86
C GLY A 139 31.23 11.02 7.43
N VAL A 140 30.49 11.48 6.44
CA VAL A 140 30.87 11.43 5.03
C VAL A 140 30.66 12.82 4.41
N SER A 141 31.68 13.33 3.74
CA SER A 141 31.58 14.58 2.97
C SER A 141 30.74 14.35 1.70
N VAL A 142 29.40 14.32 1.86
CA VAL A 142 28.45 14.13 0.77
C VAL A 142 27.80 15.47 0.44
N ASP A 143 27.81 15.83 -0.85
CA ASP A 143 27.10 17.03 -1.32
C ASP A 143 25.58 16.83 -1.08
N PRO A 144 24.84 17.86 -0.63
CA PRO A 144 23.38 17.79 -0.53
C PRO A 144 22.68 17.28 -1.80
N ARG A 145 23.28 17.47 -2.96
CA ARG A 145 22.77 16.92 -4.23
C ARG A 145 22.85 15.39 -4.27
N ASP A 146 23.92 14.82 -3.71
CA ASP A 146 24.09 13.37 -3.68
C ASP A 146 23.05 12.72 -2.77
N PHE A 147 22.72 13.36 -1.64
CA PHE A 147 21.61 12.92 -0.79
C PHE A 147 20.26 12.95 -1.54
N MET A 148 19.98 14.02 -2.29
CA MET A 148 18.79 14.08 -3.12
C MET A 148 18.76 12.97 -4.19
N ASN A 149 19.91 12.67 -4.79
CA ASN A 149 20.03 11.58 -5.76
C ASN A 149 19.81 10.21 -5.14
N ILE A 150 20.30 9.98 -3.91
CA ILE A 150 19.98 8.74 -3.14
C ILE A 150 18.48 8.61 -2.98
N MET A 151 17.81 9.63 -2.45
CA MET A 151 16.39 9.59 -2.17
C MET A 151 15.56 9.42 -3.44
N LEU A 152 15.91 10.10 -4.52
CA LEU A 152 15.21 9.97 -5.81
C LEU A 152 15.43 8.58 -6.43
N SER A 153 16.64 8.03 -6.33
CA SER A 153 16.96 6.69 -6.81
C SER A 153 16.24 5.63 -6.02
N ALA A 154 16.21 5.75 -4.68
CA ALA A 154 15.47 4.85 -3.80
C ALA A 154 13.97 4.86 -4.08
N LEU A 155 13.41 6.07 -4.23
CA LEU A 155 12.00 6.26 -4.55
C LEU A 155 11.65 5.64 -5.91
N SER A 156 12.50 5.86 -6.92
CA SER A 156 12.33 5.31 -8.27
C SER A 156 12.41 3.78 -8.27
N ALA A 157 13.39 3.21 -7.58
CA ALA A 157 13.58 1.77 -7.49
C ALA A 157 12.39 1.09 -6.79
N ALA A 158 11.93 1.65 -5.66
CA ALA A 158 10.76 1.15 -4.94
C ALA A 158 9.49 1.26 -5.79
N ALA A 159 9.28 2.38 -6.49
CA ALA A 159 8.13 2.58 -7.35
C ALA A 159 8.08 1.60 -8.54
N LEU A 160 9.22 1.34 -9.17
CA LEU A 160 9.33 0.37 -10.27
C LEU A 160 9.14 -1.06 -9.78
N TRP A 161 9.67 -1.40 -8.61
CA TRP A 161 9.42 -2.69 -7.97
C TRP A 161 7.94 -2.91 -7.68
N LEU A 162 7.27 -1.91 -7.10
CA LEU A 162 5.84 -2.00 -6.82
C LEU A 162 4.99 -2.07 -8.09
N LEU A 163 5.36 -1.34 -9.14
CA LEU A 163 4.70 -1.47 -10.44
C LEU A 163 4.79 -2.89 -10.97
N PHE A 164 5.99 -3.50 -10.89
CA PHE A 164 6.20 -4.88 -11.30
C PHE A 164 5.35 -5.84 -10.45
N ALA A 165 5.40 -5.70 -9.12
CA ALA A 165 4.65 -6.54 -8.20
C ALA A 165 3.13 -6.43 -8.44
N ASN A 166 2.61 -5.20 -8.62
CA ASN A 166 1.20 -4.96 -8.91
C ASN A 166 0.76 -5.61 -10.22
N ARG A 167 1.59 -5.54 -11.27
CA ARG A 167 1.28 -6.18 -12.55
C ARG A 167 1.30 -7.70 -12.49
N MET A 168 2.15 -8.25 -11.63
CA MET A 168 2.24 -9.70 -11.42
C MET A 168 1.22 -10.21 -10.38
N GLY A 169 0.48 -9.31 -9.72
CA GLY A 169 -0.44 -9.67 -8.65
C GLY A 169 0.26 -10.13 -7.37
N TYR A 170 1.50 -9.71 -7.12
CA TYR A 170 2.25 -10.09 -5.93
C TYR A 170 1.90 -9.17 -4.76
N PRO A 171 1.44 -9.74 -3.63
CA PRO A 171 1.30 -9.00 -2.38
C PRO A 171 2.70 -8.76 -1.79
N VAL A 172 3.16 -7.52 -1.82
CA VAL A 172 4.48 -7.14 -1.31
C VAL A 172 4.37 -6.08 -0.22
N SER A 173 5.38 -5.99 0.63
CA SER A 173 5.47 -4.92 1.61
C SER A 173 6.04 -3.66 0.98
N THR A 174 5.27 -2.58 0.99
CA THR A 174 5.68 -1.27 0.50
C THR A 174 6.79 -0.67 1.36
N THR A 175 6.72 -0.86 2.68
CA THR A 175 7.74 -0.42 3.63
C THR A 175 9.08 -1.11 3.39
N HIS A 176 9.09 -2.43 3.21
CA HIS A 176 10.32 -3.17 2.86
C HIS A 176 10.93 -2.64 1.55
N SER A 177 10.09 -2.34 0.57
CA SER A 177 10.53 -1.85 -0.73
C SER A 177 11.21 -0.48 -0.63
N ILE A 178 10.63 0.44 0.14
CA ILE A 178 11.18 1.79 0.36
C ILE A 178 12.49 1.72 1.13
N ILE A 179 12.51 1.01 2.25
CA ILE A 179 13.70 0.91 3.11
C ILE A 179 14.84 0.21 2.35
N GLY A 180 14.54 -0.89 1.66
CA GLY A 180 15.51 -1.57 0.82
C GLY A 180 16.06 -0.68 -0.28
N GLY A 181 15.20 0.15 -0.91
CA GLY A 181 15.60 1.14 -1.90
C GLY A 181 16.56 2.19 -1.33
N ILE A 182 16.27 2.73 -0.14
CA ILE A 182 17.10 3.74 0.53
C ILE A 182 18.46 3.16 0.92
N VAL A 183 18.47 1.99 1.55
CA VAL A 183 19.70 1.30 1.95
C VAL A 183 20.55 0.96 0.72
N GLY A 184 19.93 0.40 -0.31
CA GLY A 184 20.63 0.05 -1.56
C GLY A 184 21.22 1.26 -2.26
N ALA A 185 20.48 2.36 -2.36
CA ALA A 185 20.94 3.60 -2.97
C ALA A 185 22.08 4.25 -2.16
N ALA A 186 22.00 4.24 -0.82
CA ALA A 186 23.07 4.75 0.05
C ALA A 186 24.37 3.95 -0.10
N ILE A 187 24.28 2.63 -0.12
CA ILE A 187 25.45 1.74 -0.32
C ILE A 187 26.05 1.98 -1.71
N ALA A 188 25.21 2.04 -2.75
CA ALA A 188 25.67 2.29 -4.11
C ALA A 188 26.40 3.63 -4.23
N LEU A 189 25.87 4.70 -3.65
CA LEU A 189 26.53 5.99 -3.62
C LEU A 189 27.90 5.91 -2.92
N GLY A 190 27.94 5.30 -1.72
CA GLY A 190 29.20 5.15 -1.00
C GLY A 190 30.26 4.39 -1.78
N MET A 191 29.87 3.36 -2.54
CA MET A 191 30.76 2.62 -3.41
C MET A 191 31.27 3.48 -4.56
N VAL A 192 30.39 4.21 -5.26
CA VAL A 192 30.76 5.09 -6.39
C VAL A 192 31.61 6.26 -5.92
N SER A 193 31.34 6.81 -4.74
CA SER A 193 32.12 7.89 -4.11
C SER A 193 33.48 7.45 -3.57
N GLY A 194 33.90 6.22 -3.80
CA GLY A 194 35.19 5.72 -3.39
C GLY A 194 35.33 5.38 -1.90
N GLN A 195 34.19 5.34 -1.18
CA GLN A 195 34.15 5.01 0.25
C GLN A 195 34.38 3.52 0.54
N GLY A 196 34.29 2.65 -0.49
CA GLY A 196 34.46 1.22 -0.35
C GLY A 196 33.61 0.60 0.78
N GLY A 197 34.25 -0.14 1.69
CA GLY A 197 33.56 -0.75 2.83
C GLY A 197 32.97 0.26 3.84
N ALA A 198 33.37 1.54 3.79
CA ALA A 198 32.78 2.57 4.64
C ALA A 198 31.34 2.93 4.19
N ALA A 199 30.96 2.61 2.96
CA ALA A 199 29.57 2.77 2.48
C ALA A 199 28.54 2.09 3.38
N LEU A 200 28.88 0.94 3.96
CA LEU A 200 28.02 0.22 4.89
C LEU A 200 27.82 0.97 6.25
N ARG A 201 28.74 1.86 6.59
CA ARG A 201 28.65 2.66 7.82
C ARG A 201 27.69 3.84 7.67
N MET A 202 27.31 4.20 6.45
CA MET A 202 26.29 5.22 6.19
C MET A 202 24.88 4.75 6.58
N VAL A 203 24.69 3.45 6.72
CA VAL A 203 23.39 2.86 7.09
C VAL A 203 23.31 2.72 8.60
N GLN A 204 22.23 3.21 9.19
CA GLN A 204 21.95 3.10 10.63
C GLN A 204 21.39 1.71 10.94
N TRP A 205 22.26 0.73 11.06
CA TRP A 205 21.88 -0.69 11.26
C TRP A 205 21.06 -0.93 12.51
N ASP A 206 21.25 -0.16 13.57
CA ASP A 206 20.45 -0.26 14.80
C ASP A 206 18.99 0.13 14.53
N GLN A 207 18.76 1.18 13.75
CA GLN A 207 17.42 1.58 13.33
C GLN A 207 16.80 0.55 12.39
N ILE A 208 17.58 0.04 11.44
CA ILE A 208 17.12 -1.06 10.55
C ILE A 208 16.73 -2.29 11.39
N GLY A 209 17.51 -2.63 12.43
CA GLY A 209 17.19 -3.72 13.35
C GLY A 209 15.83 -3.55 14.03
N GLN A 210 15.55 -2.35 14.54
CA GLN A 210 14.26 -2.03 15.17
C GLN A 210 13.10 -2.15 14.17
N ILE A 211 13.30 -1.67 12.94
CA ILE A 211 12.31 -1.79 11.86
C ILE A 211 12.06 -3.27 11.54
N VAL A 212 13.09 -4.08 11.42
CA VAL A 212 12.97 -5.53 11.15
C VAL A 212 12.19 -6.24 12.27
N VAL A 213 12.45 -5.88 13.52
CA VAL A 213 11.67 -6.40 14.67
C VAL A 213 10.20 -6.01 14.55
N SER A 214 9.89 -4.79 14.14
CA SER A 214 8.50 -4.34 13.94
C SER A 214 7.80 -5.11 12.83
N TRP A 215 8.49 -5.54 11.78
CA TRP A 215 7.93 -6.36 10.69
C TRP A 215 7.47 -7.75 11.16
N VAL A 216 8.06 -8.28 12.21
CA VAL A 216 7.65 -9.54 12.84
C VAL A 216 6.54 -9.28 13.86
N LEU A 217 6.70 -8.24 14.68
CA LEU A 217 5.78 -7.93 15.77
C LEU A 217 4.40 -7.50 15.27
N SER A 218 4.35 -6.66 14.22
CA SER A 218 3.09 -6.12 13.68
C SER A 218 2.12 -7.19 13.22
N PRO A 219 2.49 -8.19 12.37
CA PRO A 219 1.56 -9.23 11.97
C PRO A 219 1.15 -10.15 13.13
N VAL A 220 2.02 -10.38 14.10
CA VAL A 220 1.68 -11.17 15.30
C VAL A 220 0.61 -10.44 16.13
N LEU A 221 0.81 -9.15 16.40
CA LEU A 221 -0.17 -8.33 17.13
C LEU A 221 -1.49 -8.20 16.35
N GLY A 222 -1.40 -7.93 15.04
CA GLY A 222 -2.57 -7.87 14.17
C GLY A 222 -3.36 -9.18 14.14
N GLY A 223 -2.65 -10.31 14.05
CA GLY A 223 -3.24 -11.64 14.12
C GLY A 223 -3.93 -11.90 15.46
N LEU A 224 -3.31 -11.52 16.57
CA LEU A 224 -3.89 -11.66 17.91
C LEU A 224 -5.17 -10.83 18.06
N VAL A 225 -5.14 -9.56 17.66
CA VAL A 225 -6.31 -8.67 17.71
C VAL A 225 -7.44 -9.22 16.83
N SER A 226 -7.12 -9.66 15.61
CA SER A 226 -8.10 -10.27 14.68
C SER A 226 -8.71 -11.54 15.27
N TYR A 227 -7.91 -12.40 15.91
CA TYR A 227 -8.39 -13.60 16.57
C TYR A 227 -9.37 -13.28 17.70
N LEU A 228 -9.04 -12.31 18.55
CA LEU A 228 -9.90 -11.89 19.66
C LEU A 228 -11.21 -11.28 19.13
N LEU A 229 -11.14 -10.37 18.17
CA LEU A 229 -12.34 -9.76 17.57
C LEU A 229 -13.22 -10.79 16.89
N TYR A 230 -12.64 -11.71 16.11
CA TYR A 230 -13.40 -12.79 15.49
C TYR A 230 -14.06 -13.69 16.53
N GLY A 231 -13.36 -14.00 17.64
CA GLY A 231 -13.92 -14.78 18.75
C GLY A 231 -15.17 -14.12 19.35
N VAL A 232 -15.13 -12.79 19.55
CA VAL A 232 -16.27 -12.00 20.04
C VAL A 232 -17.42 -12.01 19.02
N ILE A 233 -17.14 -11.74 17.76
CA ILE A 233 -18.13 -11.73 16.67
C ILE A 233 -18.78 -13.11 16.53
N LYS A 234 -17.98 -14.17 16.49
CA LYS A 234 -18.47 -15.54 16.41
C LYS A 234 -19.41 -15.88 17.57
N ARG A 235 -19.01 -15.55 18.80
CA ARG A 235 -19.78 -15.90 20.00
C ARG A 235 -21.07 -15.10 20.12
N HIS A 236 -21.09 -13.81 19.80
CA HIS A 236 -22.20 -12.92 20.09
C HIS A 236 -23.12 -12.66 18.88
N ILE A 237 -22.62 -12.82 17.66
CA ILE A 237 -23.38 -12.54 16.46
C ILE A 237 -23.69 -13.81 15.68
N LEU A 238 -22.68 -14.58 15.27
CA LEU A 238 -22.89 -15.73 14.37
C LEU A 238 -23.66 -16.87 15.07
N LEU A 239 -23.32 -17.19 16.34
CA LEU A 239 -24.02 -18.23 17.08
C LEU A 239 -25.45 -17.84 17.47
N TYR A 240 -25.77 -16.55 17.61
CA TYR A 240 -27.11 -16.06 17.84
C TYR A 240 -28.01 -16.18 16.61
N ASN A 241 -27.48 -15.96 15.41
CA ASN A 241 -28.23 -16.09 14.17
C ASN A 241 -28.65 -17.55 13.90
N GLU A 242 -27.75 -18.53 14.14
CA GLU A 242 -28.11 -19.94 14.02
C GLU A 242 -29.22 -20.36 14.99
N GLN A 243 -29.27 -19.78 16.18
CA GLN A 243 -30.33 -20.02 17.13
C GLN A 243 -31.64 -19.33 16.78
N ALA A 244 -31.59 -18.18 16.15
CA ALA A 244 -32.76 -17.46 15.67
C ALA A 244 -33.42 -18.18 14.48
N GLU A 245 -32.65 -18.69 13.53
CA GLU A 245 -33.16 -19.50 12.41
C GLU A 245 -33.76 -20.82 12.85
N ARG A 246 -33.30 -21.41 13.94
CA ARG A 246 -33.90 -22.65 14.53
C ARG A 246 -35.21 -22.40 15.30
N ARG A 247 -35.54 -21.15 15.57
CA ARG A 247 -36.76 -20.76 16.30
C ARG A 247 -37.86 -20.18 15.39
N LEU A 248 -37.59 -19.99 14.12
CA LEU A 248 -38.54 -19.67 13.06
C LEU A 248 -38.88 -20.92 12.24
#